data_d60a6624b21cd3a6eeec0feb155535fd
#
_entry.id   d60a6624b21cd3a6eeec0feb155535fd
#
_cell.length_a   1.000
_cell.length_b   1.000
_cell.length_c   1.000
_cell.angle_alpha   90.00
_cell.angle_beta   90.00
_cell.angle_gamma   90.00
#
_symmetry.space_group_name_H-M   'P 1'
#
loop_
_entity.id
_entity.type
_entity.pdbx_description
1 polymer ?
#
loop_
_entity_poly.entity_id
_entity_poly.type
_entity_poly.pdbx_seq_one_letter_code
_entity_poly.pdbx_strand_id
1 'polypeptide(L)'
;MEKVWNSDELLPKKIKSIMKITLLFLILGILHVSADTYAQKAQVTVEVKNGTFYDVVSEIEKQTEFMFFYKSEDIDNSKQVDIQVKNRQVTDVLNELLKNTNLTYRISGKHITILKKEAVQQQKKKISGLVTDPDRLPVIGANVVL
;
A
#
# COMPACT_ATOMS: atom_id res chain seq x y z
N MET A 1 -28.17 -47.77 31.27
CA MET A 1 -27.57 -46.56 31.92
C MET A 1 -26.47 -46.03 31.02
N GLU A 2 -26.77 -45.08 30.17
CA GLU A 2 -25.75 -44.42 29.33
C GLU A 2 -25.03 -43.36 30.17
N LYS A 3 -23.75 -43.55 30.29
CA LYS A 3 -22.85 -42.61 30.98
C LYS A 3 -22.62 -41.43 30.07
N VAL A 4 -23.35 -40.34 30.28
CA VAL A 4 -23.11 -39.07 29.59
C VAL A 4 -21.72 -38.55 29.96
N TRP A 5 -20.79 -38.61 29.04
CA TRP A 5 -19.45 -38.07 29.18
C TRP A 5 -19.52 -36.54 29.20
N ASN A 6 -19.35 -36.00 30.38
CA ASN A 6 -19.28 -34.54 30.54
C ASN A 6 -17.87 -34.08 30.16
N SER A 7 -17.72 -33.51 28.97
CA SER A 7 -16.44 -33.04 28.41
C SER A 7 -15.77 -31.95 29.26
N ASP A 8 -16.48 -31.40 30.23
CA ASP A 8 -15.98 -30.33 31.08
C ASP A 8 -15.00 -30.76 32.18
N GLU A 9 -14.98 -32.07 32.52
CA GLU A 9 -14.10 -32.61 33.56
C GLU A 9 -12.70 -33.00 33.09
N LEU A 10 -12.47 -33.14 31.78
CA LEU A 10 -11.25 -33.75 31.24
C LEU A 10 -10.06 -32.79 31.13
N LEU A 11 -10.24 -31.47 31.24
CA LEU A 11 -9.17 -30.52 31.08
C LEU A 11 -8.91 -29.72 32.39
N PRO A 12 -7.69 -29.75 32.92
CA PRO A 12 -7.36 -29.00 34.10
C PRO A 12 -7.59 -27.50 33.90
N LYS A 13 -8.02 -26.81 34.96
CA LYS A 13 -8.39 -25.37 34.91
C LYS A 13 -7.32 -24.48 34.24
N LYS A 14 -6.03 -24.83 34.38
CA LYS A 14 -4.91 -24.14 33.73
C LYS A 14 -4.95 -24.25 32.21
N ILE A 15 -5.29 -25.42 31.64
CA ILE A 15 -5.38 -25.64 30.20
C ILE A 15 -6.57 -24.86 29.61
N LYS A 16 -7.73 -24.86 30.29
CA LYS A 16 -8.89 -24.05 29.87
C LYS A 16 -8.56 -22.54 29.83
N SER A 17 -7.77 -22.05 30.77
CA SER A 17 -7.33 -20.66 30.80
C SER A 17 -6.36 -20.35 29.66
N ILE A 18 -5.39 -21.23 29.41
CA ILE A 18 -4.45 -21.11 28.29
C ILE A 18 -5.20 -21.09 26.95
N MET A 19 -6.15 -22.02 26.75
CA MET A 19 -6.97 -22.07 25.53
C MET A 19 -7.76 -20.77 25.29
N LYS A 20 -8.34 -20.16 26.35
CA LYS A 20 -9.05 -18.86 26.22
C LYS A 20 -8.10 -17.74 25.82
N ILE A 21 -6.91 -17.70 26.42
CA ILE A 21 -5.89 -16.67 26.11
C ILE A 21 -5.38 -16.87 24.69
N THR A 22 -5.10 -18.11 24.27
CA THR A 22 -4.65 -18.41 22.89
C THR A 22 -5.72 -18.04 21.86
N LEU A 23 -6.98 -18.36 22.15
CA LEU A 23 -8.10 -17.98 21.28
C LEU A 23 -8.26 -16.47 21.18
N LEU A 24 -8.08 -15.75 22.31
CA LEU A 24 -8.13 -14.29 22.32
C LEU A 24 -7.01 -13.68 21.45
N PHE A 25 -5.77 -14.20 21.58
CA PHE A 25 -4.65 -13.75 20.72
C PHE A 25 -4.85 -14.10 19.26
N LEU A 26 -5.45 -15.26 18.95
CA LEU A 26 -5.79 -15.63 17.58
C LEU A 26 -6.80 -14.65 16.97
N ILE A 27 -7.85 -14.30 17.71
CA ILE A 27 -8.87 -13.34 17.26
C ILE A 27 -8.24 -11.95 17.08
N LEU A 28 -7.41 -11.48 18.02
CA LEU A 28 -6.69 -10.22 17.91
C LEU A 28 -5.73 -10.19 16.69
N GLY A 29 -5.09 -11.31 16.38
CA GLY A 29 -4.22 -11.44 15.20
C GLY A 29 -4.95 -11.29 13.88
N ILE A 30 -6.19 -11.76 13.77
CA ILE A 30 -7.00 -11.68 12.55
C ILE A 30 -7.45 -10.24 12.26
N LEU A 31 -7.57 -9.39 13.27
CA LEU A 31 -8.02 -8.00 13.13
C LEU A 31 -6.97 -7.06 12.49
N HIS A 32 -5.73 -7.51 12.34
CA HIS A 32 -4.63 -6.67 11.81
C HIS A 32 -4.39 -6.79 10.29
N VAL A 33 -5.18 -7.57 9.55
CA VAL A 33 -4.95 -7.86 8.12
C VAL A 33 -5.94 -7.09 7.23
N SER A 34 -5.87 -5.76 7.17
CA SER A 34 -6.82 -5.02 6.31
C SER A 34 -6.26 -3.81 5.56
N ALA A 35 -4.96 -3.50 5.65
CA ALA A 35 -4.45 -2.24 5.09
C ALA A 35 -4.30 -2.23 3.56
N ASP A 36 -3.96 -3.35 2.94
CA ASP A 36 -3.69 -3.39 1.49
C ASP A 36 -4.94 -3.65 0.63
N THR A 37 -6.04 -4.10 1.24
CA THR A 37 -7.23 -4.53 0.50
C THR A 37 -8.15 -3.36 0.12
N TYR A 38 -8.06 -2.20 0.78
CA TYR A 38 -8.94 -1.06 0.53
C TYR A 38 -8.74 -0.49 -0.87
N ALA A 39 -7.49 -0.31 -1.30
CA ALA A 39 -7.15 0.26 -2.60
C ALA A 39 -7.65 -0.57 -3.79
N GLN A 40 -7.71 -1.89 -3.62
CA GLN A 40 -8.18 -2.82 -4.67
C GLN A 40 -9.71 -2.92 -4.74
N LYS A 41 -10.43 -2.50 -3.70
CA LYS A 41 -11.89 -2.60 -3.61
C LYS A 41 -12.62 -1.27 -3.81
N ALA A 42 -11.94 -0.15 -3.63
CA ALA A 42 -12.55 1.16 -3.78
C ALA A 42 -12.93 1.42 -5.23
N GLN A 43 -14.22 1.64 -5.46
CA GLN A 43 -14.79 1.95 -6.78
C GLN A 43 -15.28 3.39 -6.82
N VAL A 44 -15.10 4.02 -7.98
CA VAL A 44 -15.49 5.40 -8.20
C VAL A 44 -16.20 5.56 -9.54
N THR A 45 -17.05 6.56 -9.62
CA THR A 45 -17.66 7.04 -10.87
C THR A 45 -17.09 8.42 -11.15
N VAL A 46 -16.32 8.55 -12.22
CA VAL A 46 -15.66 9.79 -12.62
C VAL A 46 -16.18 10.21 -13.98
N GLU A 47 -16.68 11.44 -14.06
CA GLU A 47 -17.08 12.08 -15.31
C GLU A 47 -16.43 13.46 -15.39
N VAL A 48 -15.28 13.54 -16.04
CA VAL A 48 -14.51 14.76 -16.26
C VAL A 48 -14.32 14.92 -17.77
N LYS A 49 -14.78 16.06 -18.32
CA LYS A 49 -14.63 16.44 -19.73
C LYS A 49 -13.86 17.75 -19.82
N ASN A 50 -12.82 17.78 -20.63
CA ASN A 50 -11.91 18.93 -20.78
C ASN A 50 -11.40 19.45 -19.42
N GLY A 51 -11.25 18.57 -18.45
CA GLY A 51 -10.77 18.90 -17.12
C GLY A 51 -9.26 18.75 -16.99
N THR A 52 -8.80 18.89 -15.78
CA THR A 52 -7.39 18.76 -15.40
C THR A 52 -7.13 17.49 -14.59
N PHE A 53 -5.86 17.18 -14.35
CA PHE A 53 -5.47 16.14 -13.41
C PHE A 53 -6.14 16.35 -12.03
N TYR A 54 -6.19 17.59 -11.57
CA TYR A 54 -6.76 17.94 -10.25
C TYR A 54 -8.26 17.67 -10.16
N ASP A 55 -8.99 17.87 -11.26
CA ASP A 55 -10.43 17.61 -11.28
C ASP A 55 -10.73 16.12 -11.08
N VAL A 56 -9.94 15.26 -11.73
CA VAL A 56 -10.06 13.80 -11.57
C VAL A 56 -9.68 13.37 -10.15
N VAL A 57 -8.58 13.88 -9.61
CA VAL A 57 -8.13 13.58 -8.24
C VAL A 57 -9.18 14.02 -7.22
N SER A 58 -9.70 15.26 -7.34
CA SER A 58 -10.73 15.80 -6.47
C SER A 58 -12.00 14.94 -6.49
N GLU A 59 -12.39 14.43 -7.67
CA GLU A 59 -13.55 13.57 -7.79
C GLU A 59 -13.36 12.21 -7.11
N ILE A 60 -12.15 11.66 -7.16
CA ILE A 60 -11.80 10.43 -6.43
C ILE A 60 -11.80 10.67 -4.92
N GLU A 61 -11.21 11.77 -4.45
CA GLU A 61 -11.15 12.12 -3.02
C GLU A 61 -12.54 12.33 -2.40
N LYS A 62 -13.48 12.92 -3.15
CA LYS A 62 -14.88 13.10 -2.69
C LYS A 62 -15.62 11.78 -2.46
N GLN A 63 -15.30 10.74 -3.22
CA GLN A 63 -16.01 9.46 -3.20
C GLN A 63 -15.30 8.38 -2.37
N THR A 64 -14.07 8.65 -1.92
CA THR A 64 -13.25 7.68 -1.20
C THR A 64 -12.56 8.33 0.01
N GLU A 65 -11.89 7.51 0.81
CA GLU A 65 -11.05 8.00 1.90
C GLU A 65 -9.57 8.17 1.46
N PHE A 66 -9.29 8.15 0.16
CA PHE A 66 -7.94 8.38 -0.34
C PHE A 66 -7.55 9.85 -0.23
N MET A 67 -6.26 10.07 0.06
CA MET A 67 -5.60 11.37 0.01
C MET A 67 -4.45 11.31 -0.98
N PHE A 68 -4.39 12.28 -1.88
CA PHE A 68 -3.36 12.35 -2.89
C PHE A 68 -2.20 13.27 -2.48
N PHE A 69 -0.98 12.81 -2.70
CA PHE A 69 0.25 13.54 -2.50
C PHE A 69 1.02 13.61 -3.81
N TYR A 70 1.35 14.81 -4.25
CA TYR A 70 2.08 15.05 -5.49
C TYR A 70 2.85 16.37 -5.41
N LYS A 71 3.90 16.48 -6.22
CA LYS A 71 4.57 17.75 -6.44
C LYS A 71 3.88 18.47 -7.58
N SER A 72 3.41 19.70 -7.35
CA SER A 72 2.69 20.48 -8.36
C SER A 72 3.53 20.76 -9.61
N GLU A 73 4.85 20.85 -9.45
CA GLU A 73 5.82 21.00 -10.55
C GLU A 73 5.93 19.78 -11.48
N ASP A 74 5.51 18.59 -10.99
CA ASP A 74 5.54 17.35 -11.76
C ASP A 74 4.26 17.14 -12.58
N ILE A 75 3.20 17.91 -12.29
CA ILE A 75 1.90 17.81 -12.95
C ILE A 75 1.80 18.84 -14.05
N ASP A 76 1.61 18.38 -15.29
CA ASP A 76 1.36 19.27 -16.43
C ASP A 76 -0.11 19.71 -16.43
N ASN A 77 -0.36 20.90 -15.89
CA ASN A 77 -1.70 21.50 -15.81
C ASN A 77 -2.26 21.98 -17.14
N SER A 78 -1.44 22.07 -18.18
CA SER A 78 -1.90 22.45 -19.52
C SER A 78 -2.58 21.30 -20.25
N LYS A 79 -2.35 20.07 -19.75
CA LYS A 79 -2.89 18.86 -20.36
C LYS A 79 -4.34 18.64 -19.92
N GLN A 80 -5.25 18.72 -20.89
CA GLN A 80 -6.64 18.38 -20.66
C GLN A 80 -6.83 16.86 -20.56
N VAL A 81 -7.77 16.47 -19.72
CA VAL A 81 -8.10 15.08 -19.42
C VAL A 81 -9.59 14.86 -19.65
N ASP A 82 -9.91 13.83 -20.43
CA ASP A 82 -11.27 13.32 -20.62
C ASP A 82 -11.36 11.91 -20.03
N ILE A 83 -12.08 11.77 -18.93
CA ILE A 83 -12.31 10.47 -18.27
C ILE A 83 -13.81 10.33 -17.98
N GLN A 84 -14.41 9.27 -18.50
CA GLN A 84 -15.78 8.90 -18.22
C GLN A 84 -15.85 7.42 -17.85
N VAL A 85 -15.93 7.15 -16.56
CA VAL A 85 -15.98 5.79 -16.02
C VAL A 85 -17.07 5.68 -14.96
N LYS A 86 -17.72 4.52 -14.90
CA LYS A 86 -18.74 4.21 -13.89
C LYS A 86 -18.32 2.97 -13.12
N ASN A 87 -18.32 3.09 -11.79
CA ASN A 87 -18.08 1.99 -10.86
C ASN A 87 -16.76 1.22 -11.16
N ARG A 88 -15.68 1.94 -11.49
CA ARG A 88 -14.34 1.39 -11.77
C ARG A 88 -13.45 1.48 -10.56
N GLN A 89 -12.52 0.55 -10.43
CA GLN A 89 -11.52 0.59 -9.37
C GLN A 89 -10.66 1.85 -9.49
N VAL A 90 -10.31 2.45 -8.36
CA VAL A 90 -9.44 3.64 -8.34
C VAL A 90 -8.11 3.39 -9.05
N THR A 91 -7.55 2.18 -8.89
CA THR A 91 -6.32 1.77 -9.59
C THR A 91 -6.45 1.81 -11.12
N ASP A 92 -7.60 1.42 -11.66
CA ASP A 92 -7.83 1.46 -13.10
C ASP A 92 -7.95 2.89 -13.62
N VAL A 93 -8.65 3.74 -12.86
CA VAL A 93 -8.78 5.17 -13.19
C VAL A 93 -7.40 5.85 -13.17
N LEU A 94 -6.57 5.54 -12.17
CA LEU A 94 -5.20 6.06 -12.08
C LEU A 94 -4.32 5.58 -13.23
N ASN A 95 -4.43 4.31 -13.59
CA ASN A 95 -3.68 3.75 -14.72
C ASN A 95 -4.08 4.46 -16.03
N GLU A 96 -5.36 4.77 -16.22
CA GLU A 96 -5.85 5.50 -17.38
C GLU A 96 -5.37 6.95 -17.37
N LEU A 97 -5.51 7.65 -16.23
CA LEU A 97 -5.07 9.03 -16.02
C LEU A 97 -3.57 9.22 -16.32
N LEU A 98 -2.74 8.27 -15.89
CA LEU A 98 -1.28 8.36 -15.99
C LEU A 98 -0.69 7.66 -17.22
N LYS A 99 -1.52 7.04 -18.08
CA LYS A 99 -1.07 6.18 -19.19
C LYS A 99 -0.06 6.83 -20.12
N ASN A 100 -0.27 8.09 -20.48
CA ASN A 100 0.57 8.82 -21.43
C ASN A 100 1.41 9.91 -20.75
N THR A 101 1.82 9.65 -19.51
CA THR A 101 2.64 10.56 -18.72
C THR A 101 3.92 9.86 -18.24
N ASN A 102 4.90 10.66 -17.80
CA ASN A 102 6.08 10.15 -17.11
C ASN A 102 5.85 9.99 -15.60
N LEU A 103 4.58 9.80 -15.20
CA LEU A 103 4.18 9.66 -13.81
C LEU A 103 3.77 8.22 -13.51
N THR A 104 3.93 7.85 -12.26
CA THR A 104 3.46 6.62 -11.65
C THR A 104 2.88 6.91 -10.29
N TYR A 105 2.27 5.92 -9.65
CA TYR A 105 1.75 6.09 -8.29
C TYR A 105 2.20 4.97 -7.37
N ARG A 106 2.15 5.25 -6.08
CA ARG A 106 2.32 4.28 -4.99
C ARG A 106 1.17 4.44 -4.02
N ILE A 107 0.55 3.33 -3.62
CA ILE A 107 -0.51 3.33 -2.61
C ILE A 107 0.06 2.76 -1.31
N SER A 108 -0.21 3.45 -0.21
CA SER A 108 0.13 3.01 1.15
C SER A 108 -1.04 3.33 2.07
N GLY A 109 -1.83 2.32 2.42
CA GLY A 109 -3.09 2.50 3.14
C GLY A 109 -4.07 3.39 2.35
N LYS A 110 -4.41 4.55 2.90
CA LYS A 110 -5.28 5.57 2.27
C LYS A 110 -4.51 6.66 1.54
N HIS A 111 -3.18 6.57 1.44
CA HIS A 111 -2.35 7.57 0.79
C HIS A 111 -1.94 7.11 -0.61
N ILE A 112 -2.19 7.94 -1.60
CA ILE A 112 -1.76 7.77 -2.99
C ILE A 112 -0.73 8.83 -3.30
N THR A 113 0.52 8.41 -3.52
CA THR A 113 1.62 9.31 -3.88
C THR A 113 1.91 9.20 -5.36
N ILE A 114 1.82 10.33 -6.08
CA ILE A 114 2.18 10.43 -7.50
C ILE A 114 3.66 10.80 -7.60
N LEU A 115 4.39 10.07 -8.42
CA LEU A 115 5.85 10.16 -8.55
C LEU A 115 6.26 10.13 -10.02
N LYS A 116 7.41 10.72 -10.36
CA LYS A 116 8.05 10.45 -11.66
C LYS A 116 8.56 9.02 -11.75
N LYS A 117 8.41 8.40 -12.89
CA LYS A 117 8.91 7.03 -13.15
C LYS A 117 10.40 6.88 -12.89
N GLU A 118 11.20 7.89 -13.22
CA GLU A 118 12.64 7.93 -12.98
C GLU A 118 13.00 7.94 -11.49
N ALA A 119 12.24 8.68 -10.67
CA ALA A 119 12.47 8.74 -9.22
C ALA A 119 12.28 7.37 -8.53
N VAL A 120 11.37 6.55 -9.05
CA VAL A 120 11.13 5.18 -8.54
C VAL A 120 12.26 4.23 -8.92
N GLN A 121 12.89 4.42 -10.08
CA GLN A 121 14.03 3.61 -10.54
C GLN A 121 15.30 3.91 -9.75
N GLN A 122 15.55 5.18 -9.39
CA GLN A 122 16.71 5.58 -8.59
C GLN A 122 16.72 4.95 -7.19
N GLN A 123 15.56 4.73 -6.57
CA GLN A 123 15.47 4.07 -5.26
C GLN A 123 15.85 2.57 -5.29
N LYS A 124 15.91 1.95 -6.47
CA LYS A 124 16.26 0.53 -6.64
C LYS A 124 17.70 0.31 -7.06
N LYS A 125 18.52 1.36 -7.23
CA LYS A 125 19.91 1.21 -7.62
C LYS A 125 20.73 0.66 -6.44
N LYS A 126 20.94 -0.66 -6.45
CA LYS A 126 21.84 -1.32 -5.51
C LYS A 126 23.27 -0.99 -5.92
N ILE A 127 23.95 -0.23 -5.09
CA ILE A 127 25.38 -0.02 -5.24
C ILE A 127 26.09 -1.13 -4.46
N SER A 128 26.95 -1.87 -5.10
CA SER A 128 27.80 -2.87 -4.47
C SER A 128 29.26 -2.58 -4.82
N GLY A 129 30.13 -2.70 -3.84
CA GLY A 129 31.57 -2.49 -4.00
C GLY A 129 32.32 -3.20 -2.90
N LEU A 130 33.61 -3.41 -3.11
CA LEU A 130 34.53 -3.94 -2.11
C LEU A 130 35.38 -2.78 -1.58
N VAL A 131 35.35 -2.58 -0.25
CA VAL A 131 36.22 -1.61 0.41
C VAL A 131 37.52 -2.32 0.78
N THR A 132 38.64 -1.86 0.24
CA THR A 132 39.96 -2.41 0.53
C THR A 132 40.88 -1.33 1.11
N ASP A 133 41.85 -1.77 1.91
CA ASP A 133 42.96 -0.94 2.36
C ASP A 133 43.98 -0.68 1.21
N PRO A 134 45.05 0.13 1.42
CA PRO A 134 46.10 0.37 0.44
C PRO A 134 46.80 -0.88 -0.05
N ASP A 135 46.82 -1.95 0.78
CA ASP A 135 47.42 -3.25 0.46
C ASP A 135 46.45 -4.20 -0.25
N ARG A 136 45.27 -3.70 -0.66
CA ARG A 136 44.15 -4.42 -1.32
C ARG A 136 43.51 -5.53 -0.50
N LEU A 137 43.64 -5.49 0.81
CA LEU A 137 42.93 -6.41 1.72
C LEU A 137 41.53 -5.87 2.07
N PRO A 138 40.52 -6.74 2.18
CA PRO A 138 39.16 -6.32 2.56
C PRO A 138 39.14 -5.70 3.93
N VAL A 139 38.59 -4.50 4.07
CA VAL A 139 38.42 -3.83 5.35
C VAL A 139 37.14 -4.33 6.03
N ILE A 140 37.32 -5.05 7.14
CA ILE A 140 36.20 -5.58 7.92
C ILE A 140 35.58 -4.45 8.76
N GLY A 141 34.26 -4.26 8.65
CA GLY A 141 33.53 -3.27 9.44
C GLY A 141 33.55 -1.85 8.85
N ALA A 142 33.96 -1.67 7.59
CA ALA A 142 33.88 -0.39 6.93
C ALA A 142 32.41 0.07 6.78
N ASN A 143 32.08 1.28 7.22
CA ASN A 143 30.79 1.90 7.05
C ASN A 143 30.85 2.86 5.84
N VAL A 144 30.02 2.59 4.83
CA VAL A 144 29.91 3.43 3.64
C VAL A 144 28.62 4.28 3.76
N VAL A 145 28.79 5.59 3.80
CA VAL A 145 27.67 6.56 3.80
C VAL A 145 27.55 7.14 2.39
N LEU A 146 26.34 7.11 1.83
CA LEU A 146 26.00 7.69 0.52
C LEU A 146 25.30 9.03 0.68
#